data_62eebd02519ade927ceeaa930b333b04
#
_entry.id   62eebd02519ade927ceeaa930b333b04
#
_cell.length_a   1.000
_cell.length_b   1.000
_cell.length_c   1.000
_cell.angle_alpha   90.00
_cell.angle_beta   90.00
_cell.angle_gamma   90.00
#
_symmetry.space_group_name_H-M   'P 1'
#
loop_
_entity.id
_entity.type
_entity.pdbx_description
1 polymer ?
#
loop_
_entity_poly.entity_id
_entity_poly.type
_entity_poly.pdbx_seq_one_letter_code
_entity_poly.pdbx_strand_id
1 'polypeptide(L)'
;MACHAEIYDSYMQTGMGKSFHFATKQHSALTDTDLPLIHDSIKNLFYQPFWKNDSLYLLEFRLKGKDTTHQLIKKIDYKIGSGQHTNSHLFEINGYVHQMPYTYYTQDKIADLPPGFEKGNNTRFSREIGIECMSCHNAYPWHESGSTNKYNAIPQGIDCERCHGPGETHVKRKLAGNIIDTSKYIDYSIVNPKKLPLDLQFDVCQRCHLQGTAVLAEGKSFTDFKPGQHLSEVMDVYLPKYENEESFIMAS
;
A
#
# COMPACT_ATOMS: atom_id res chain seq x y z
N MET A 1 3.72 22.26 2.02
CA MET A 1 2.88 22.08 3.22
C MET A 1 2.89 23.27 4.16
N ALA A 2 2.96 24.48 3.61
CA ALA A 2 3.13 25.72 4.43
C ALA A 2 1.93 26.02 5.39
N CYS A 3 0.72 25.55 5.09
CA CYS A 3 -0.48 25.94 5.85
C CYS A 3 -0.95 24.91 6.88
N HIS A 4 -0.58 23.62 6.72
CA HIS A 4 -1.04 22.50 7.56
C HIS A 4 0.13 21.61 8.01
N ALA A 5 1.29 22.18 8.31
CA ALA A 5 2.52 21.45 8.64
C ALA A 5 2.33 20.51 9.84
N GLU A 6 1.78 21.01 10.94
CA GLU A 6 1.55 20.21 12.16
C GLU A 6 0.59 19.03 11.92
N ILE A 7 -0.48 19.27 11.15
CA ILE A 7 -1.45 18.19 10.79
C ILE A 7 -0.77 17.18 9.90
N TYR A 8 0.04 17.62 8.93
CA TYR A 8 0.79 16.73 8.06
C TYR A 8 1.76 15.86 8.87
N ASP A 9 2.55 16.46 9.75
CA ASP A 9 3.56 15.74 10.54
C ASP A 9 2.90 14.72 11.46
N SER A 10 1.77 15.07 12.10
CA SER A 10 1.03 14.13 12.93
C SER A 10 0.37 13.01 12.12
N TYR A 11 -0.20 13.33 10.95
CA TYR A 11 -0.81 12.35 10.06
C TYR A 11 0.20 11.33 9.55
N MET A 12 1.40 11.76 9.15
CA MET A 12 2.47 10.87 8.70
C MET A 12 2.95 9.89 9.77
N GLN A 13 2.56 10.06 11.04
CA GLN A 13 2.79 9.07 12.10
C GLN A 13 1.68 8.02 12.21
N THR A 14 0.55 8.20 11.52
CA THR A 14 -0.54 7.22 11.49
C THR A 14 -0.19 5.98 10.67
N GLY A 15 -0.98 4.92 10.81
CA GLY A 15 -0.83 3.70 10.00
C GLY A 15 -0.97 3.99 8.50
N MET A 16 -1.90 4.85 8.09
CA MET A 16 -2.09 5.24 6.68
C MET A 16 -0.89 6.03 6.15
N GLY A 17 -0.41 7.03 6.89
CA GLY A 17 0.80 7.78 6.53
C GLY A 17 2.03 6.89 6.39
N LYS A 18 2.13 5.84 7.21
CA LYS A 18 3.25 4.87 7.21
C LYS A 18 3.05 3.67 6.27
N SER A 19 1.94 3.60 5.54
CA SER A 19 1.53 2.39 4.80
C SER A 19 2.48 1.99 3.67
N PHE A 20 3.21 2.93 3.09
CA PHE A 20 4.12 2.70 1.97
C PHE A 20 5.34 3.63 2.06
N HIS A 21 6.55 3.05 2.10
CA HIS A 21 7.80 3.81 2.16
C HIS A 21 8.95 3.07 1.46
N PHE A 22 10.04 3.80 1.20
CA PHE A 22 11.33 3.15 0.90
C PHE A 22 11.72 2.20 2.02
N ALA A 23 12.33 1.06 1.65
CA ALA A 23 12.79 0.05 2.60
C ALA A 23 14.11 0.47 3.25
N THR A 24 14.05 1.46 4.14
CA THR A 24 15.16 1.96 4.96
C THR A 24 15.02 1.51 6.41
N LYS A 25 16.08 1.59 7.20
CA LYS A 25 16.06 1.25 8.63
C LYS A 25 15.02 2.07 9.41
N GLN A 26 14.80 3.33 9.01
CA GLN A 26 13.82 4.21 9.63
C GLN A 26 12.38 3.73 9.44
N HIS A 27 12.08 3.12 8.30
CA HIS A 27 10.70 2.78 7.91
C HIS A 27 10.37 1.29 7.96
N SER A 28 11.38 0.43 8.12
CA SER A 28 11.21 -1.03 8.19
C SER A 28 10.93 -1.49 9.63
N ALA A 29 10.13 -2.53 9.78
CA ALA A 29 9.99 -3.25 11.05
C ALA A 29 11.15 -4.25 11.27
N LEU A 30 11.88 -4.64 10.21
CA LEU A 30 13.08 -5.46 10.30
C LEU A 30 14.24 -4.63 10.86
N THR A 31 14.98 -5.18 11.81
CA THR A 31 16.14 -4.54 12.43
C THR A 31 17.42 -5.33 12.12
N ASP A 32 18.61 -4.82 12.49
CA ASP A 32 19.87 -5.54 12.28
C ASP A 32 19.92 -6.89 13.04
N THR A 33 19.12 -7.04 14.08
CA THR A 33 19.09 -8.23 14.96
C THR A 33 17.86 -9.09 14.79
N ASP A 34 16.84 -8.63 14.03
CA ASP A 34 15.59 -9.35 13.78
C ASP A 34 15.36 -9.46 12.28
N LEU A 35 15.94 -10.52 11.69
CA LEU A 35 15.97 -10.83 10.26
C LEU A 35 15.61 -12.30 10.05
N PRO A 36 14.37 -12.73 10.32
CA PRO A 36 13.98 -14.13 10.26
C PRO A 36 14.13 -14.71 8.85
N LEU A 37 14.63 -15.95 8.80
CA LEU A 37 14.79 -16.75 7.59
C LEU A 37 13.45 -17.42 7.23
N ILE A 38 13.09 -17.42 5.96
CA ILE A 38 12.01 -18.23 5.40
C ILE A 38 12.58 -19.45 4.69
N HIS A 39 11.95 -20.61 4.87
CA HIS A 39 12.22 -21.81 4.08
C HIS A 39 10.95 -22.28 3.36
N ASP A 40 10.88 -22.03 2.06
CA ASP A 40 9.89 -22.64 1.17
C ASP A 40 10.29 -24.09 0.91
N SER A 41 9.75 -25.03 1.69
CA SER A 41 10.10 -26.45 1.63
C SER A 41 9.65 -27.10 0.32
N ILE A 42 8.59 -26.60 -0.33
CA ILE A 42 8.05 -27.17 -1.58
C ILE A 42 9.02 -26.88 -2.74
N LYS A 43 9.54 -25.66 -2.82
CA LYS A 43 10.50 -25.26 -3.87
C LYS A 43 11.95 -25.41 -3.45
N ASN A 44 12.20 -25.80 -2.21
CA ASN A 44 13.51 -25.86 -1.59
C ASN A 44 14.29 -24.54 -1.78
N LEU A 45 13.65 -23.43 -1.43
CA LEU A 45 14.20 -22.09 -1.50
C LEU A 45 14.24 -21.47 -0.11
N PHE A 46 15.33 -20.82 0.19
CA PHE A 46 15.52 -20.05 1.41
C PHE A 46 15.54 -18.56 1.08
N TYR A 47 14.97 -17.72 1.95
CA TYR A 47 14.93 -16.28 1.81
C TYR A 47 15.44 -15.63 3.09
N GLN A 48 16.62 -14.98 2.99
CA GLN A 48 17.27 -14.31 4.11
C GLN A 48 17.40 -12.82 3.83
N PRO A 49 16.69 -11.95 4.55
CA PRO A 49 16.92 -10.52 4.47
C PRO A 49 18.23 -10.15 5.15
N PHE A 50 18.87 -9.09 4.68
CA PHE A 50 20.04 -8.51 5.31
C PHE A 50 20.17 -7.02 5.00
N TRP A 51 20.75 -6.27 5.93
CA TRP A 51 21.07 -4.87 5.75
C TRP A 51 22.46 -4.69 5.17
N LYS A 52 22.59 -3.78 4.21
CA LYS A 52 23.86 -3.23 3.76
C LYS A 52 23.76 -1.71 3.82
N ASN A 53 24.41 -1.10 4.81
CA ASN A 53 24.20 0.30 5.21
C ASN A 53 22.71 0.54 5.56
N ASP A 54 22.04 1.49 4.92
CA ASP A 54 20.61 1.79 5.08
C ASP A 54 19.74 1.16 3.99
N SER A 55 20.22 0.17 3.26
CA SER A 55 19.49 -0.53 2.22
C SER A 55 19.23 -1.97 2.62
N LEU A 56 17.99 -2.41 2.46
CA LEU A 56 17.56 -3.79 2.72
C LEU A 56 17.70 -4.62 1.46
N TYR A 57 18.20 -5.84 1.60
CA TYR A 57 18.35 -6.83 0.54
C TYR A 57 17.72 -8.13 0.95
N LEU A 58 17.32 -8.92 -0.05
CA LEU A 58 16.86 -10.30 0.11
C LEU A 58 17.81 -11.23 -0.62
N LEU A 59 18.40 -12.18 0.11
CA LEU A 59 19.16 -13.29 -0.42
C LEU A 59 18.20 -14.48 -0.59
N GLU A 60 18.00 -14.92 -1.84
CA GLU A 60 17.39 -16.21 -2.15
C GLU A 60 18.51 -17.23 -2.41
N PHE A 61 18.41 -18.42 -1.79
CA PHE A 61 19.37 -19.48 -2.03
C PHE A 61 18.75 -20.87 -1.94
N ARG A 62 19.48 -21.86 -2.46
CA ARG A 62 19.11 -23.29 -2.41
C ARG A 62 20.30 -24.11 -1.93
N LEU A 63 20.01 -25.10 -1.09
CA LEU A 63 21.01 -26.02 -0.59
C LEU A 63 20.80 -27.44 -1.17
N LYS A 64 21.91 -28.14 -1.44
CA LYS A 64 21.97 -29.57 -1.66
C LYS A 64 22.99 -30.16 -0.69
N GLY A 65 22.51 -30.75 0.40
CA GLY A 65 23.36 -31.08 1.54
C GLY A 65 23.90 -29.79 2.19
N LYS A 66 25.23 -29.63 2.20
CA LYS A 66 25.91 -28.43 2.71
C LYS A 66 26.27 -27.42 1.61
N ASP A 67 26.08 -27.77 0.35
CA ASP A 67 26.50 -26.95 -0.78
C ASP A 67 25.39 -26.01 -1.24
N THR A 68 25.74 -24.74 -1.44
CA THR A 68 24.83 -23.75 -2.05
C THR A 68 24.83 -23.96 -3.56
N THR A 69 23.71 -24.40 -4.13
CA THR A 69 23.54 -24.69 -5.56
C THR A 69 22.89 -23.58 -6.35
N HIS A 70 22.27 -22.60 -5.67
CA HIS A 70 21.67 -21.41 -6.24
C HIS A 70 21.82 -20.25 -5.26
N GLN A 71 22.08 -19.06 -5.78
CA GLN A 71 22.12 -17.83 -5.00
C GLN A 71 21.66 -16.64 -5.86
N LEU A 72 20.75 -15.83 -5.36
CA LEU A 72 20.30 -14.60 -5.99
C LEU A 72 20.10 -13.53 -4.91
N ILE A 73 20.66 -12.34 -5.12
CA ILE A 73 20.47 -11.20 -4.23
C ILE A 73 19.69 -10.14 -4.97
N LYS A 74 18.63 -9.62 -4.34
CA LYS A 74 17.88 -8.47 -4.82
C LYS A 74 17.77 -7.41 -3.74
N LYS A 75 17.87 -6.14 -4.16
CA LYS A 75 17.57 -5.00 -3.30
C LYS A 75 16.05 -4.94 -3.10
N ILE A 76 15.64 -4.65 -1.89
CA ILE A 76 14.27 -4.29 -1.55
C ILE A 76 14.17 -2.77 -1.64
N ASP A 77 13.29 -2.26 -2.51
CA ASP A 77 13.17 -0.82 -2.73
C ASP A 77 12.07 -0.23 -1.85
N TYR A 78 10.93 -0.93 -1.70
CA TYR A 78 9.79 -0.44 -0.93
C TYR A 78 9.29 -1.47 0.07
N LYS A 79 8.71 -0.97 1.17
CA LYS A 79 7.89 -1.74 2.08
C LYS A 79 6.44 -1.29 2.01
N ILE A 80 5.50 -2.22 2.09
CA ILE A 80 4.06 -2.00 2.24
C ILE A 80 3.63 -2.44 3.63
N GLY A 81 2.71 -1.70 4.21
CA GLY A 81 2.16 -1.91 5.54
C GLY A 81 2.72 -0.92 6.56
N SER A 82 1.90 -0.56 7.53
CA SER A 82 2.27 0.42 8.57
C SER A 82 3.33 -0.10 9.56
N GLY A 83 3.56 -1.40 9.59
CA GLY A 83 4.38 -2.06 10.60
C GLY A 83 3.61 -2.44 11.87
N GLN A 84 2.29 -2.23 11.92
CA GLN A 84 1.47 -2.67 13.06
C GLN A 84 1.12 -4.17 12.98
N HIS A 85 0.87 -4.69 11.78
CA HIS A 85 0.56 -6.10 11.53
C HIS A 85 1.59 -6.79 10.65
N THR A 86 1.87 -6.18 9.49
CA THR A 86 2.79 -6.76 8.51
C THR A 86 3.64 -5.70 7.83
N ASN A 87 4.81 -6.12 7.33
CA ASN A 87 5.54 -5.46 6.27
C ASN A 87 5.76 -6.44 5.13
N SER A 88 5.11 -6.24 4.00
CA SER A 88 5.46 -6.87 2.73
C SER A 88 6.48 -6.02 1.98
N HIS A 89 7.19 -6.62 1.05
CA HIS A 89 8.35 -5.99 0.42
C HIS A 89 8.24 -6.03 -1.10
N LEU A 90 8.69 -4.95 -1.75
CA LEU A 90 8.68 -4.80 -3.19
C LEU A 90 10.07 -4.41 -3.70
N PHE A 91 10.30 -4.71 -4.96
CA PHE A 91 11.46 -4.20 -5.70
C PHE A 91 11.03 -3.60 -7.03
N GLU A 92 11.87 -2.74 -7.57
CA GLU A 92 11.64 -2.04 -8.82
C GLU A 92 12.79 -2.29 -9.80
N ILE A 93 12.45 -2.48 -11.08
CA ILE A 93 13.42 -2.50 -12.18
C ILE A 93 12.88 -1.63 -13.30
N ASN A 94 13.53 -0.51 -13.57
CA ASN A 94 13.15 0.41 -14.65
C ASN A 94 11.68 0.88 -14.58
N GLY A 95 11.19 1.11 -13.39
CA GLY A 95 9.80 1.48 -13.11
C GLY A 95 8.83 0.32 -12.96
N TYR A 96 9.22 -0.92 -13.28
CA TYR A 96 8.37 -2.10 -13.10
C TYR A 96 8.47 -2.63 -11.68
N VAL A 97 7.33 -2.65 -10.97
CA VAL A 97 7.25 -3.02 -9.55
C VAL A 97 6.77 -4.45 -9.38
N HIS A 98 7.47 -5.20 -8.55
CA HIS A 98 7.18 -6.60 -8.26
C HIS A 98 7.23 -6.89 -6.77
N GLN A 99 6.48 -7.90 -6.33
CA GLN A 99 6.50 -8.36 -4.95
C GLN A 99 7.70 -9.27 -4.68
N MET A 100 8.31 -9.07 -3.52
CA MET A 100 9.30 -9.99 -2.95
C MET A 100 8.62 -11.21 -2.33
N PRO A 101 9.23 -12.41 -2.36
CA PRO A 101 8.73 -13.60 -1.67
C PRO A 101 9.01 -13.56 -0.16
N TYR A 102 8.75 -12.42 0.49
CA TYR A 102 9.07 -12.19 1.89
C TYR A 102 8.10 -11.19 2.51
N THR A 103 7.37 -11.62 3.54
CA THR A 103 6.51 -10.79 4.39
C THR A 103 6.90 -11.00 5.85
N TYR A 104 7.03 -9.91 6.61
CA TYR A 104 7.31 -9.92 8.04
C TYR A 104 6.03 -9.57 8.83
N TYR A 105 5.60 -10.47 9.69
CA TYR A 105 4.46 -10.32 10.60
C TYR A 105 4.96 -9.75 11.91
N THR A 106 4.71 -8.48 12.12
CA THR A 106 5.35 -7.69 13.17
C THR A 106 4.91 -8.05 14.59
N GLN A 107 3.65 -8.49 14.74
CA GLN A 107 3.11 -8.85 16.06
C GLN A 107 3.74 -10.14 16.58
N ASP A 108 3.88 -11.13 15.72
CA ASP A 108 4.44 -12.44 16.07
C ASP A 108 5.96 -12.50 15.88
N LYS A 109 6.56 -11.48 15.26
CA LYS A 109 7.99 -11.41 14.90
C LYS A 109 8.45 -12.60 14.06
N ILE A 110 7.60 -13.03 13.14
CA ILE A 110 7.90 -14.13 12.20
C ILE A 110 7.91 -13.59 10.76
N ALA A 111 8.59 -14.31 9.90
CA ALA A 111 8.49 -14.09 8.47
C ALA A 111 7.89 -15.30 7.78
N ASP A 112 7.11 -15.05 6.74
CA ASP A 112 6.56 -16.08 5.89
C ASP A 112 6.42 -15.57 4.45
N LEU A 113 6.09 -16.48 3.53
CA LEU A 113 5.76 -16.13 2.17
C LEU A 113 4.52 -15.19 2.14
N PRO A 114 4.47 -14.24 1.20
CA PRO A 114 3.28 -13.40 1.02
C PRO A 114 2.02 -14.23 0.76
N PRO A 115 0.83 -13.75 1.15
CA PRO A 115 -0.43 -14.40 0.85
C PRO A 115 -0.55 -14.76 -0.64
N GLY A 116 -0.98 -15.98 -0.93
CA GLY A 116 -1.09 -16.55 -2.27
C GLY A 116 0.20 -17.15 -2.82
N PHE A 117 1.31 -17.15 -2.05
CA PHE A 117 2.55 -17.85 -2.42
C PHE A 117 2.64 -19.25 -1.79
N GLU A 118 1.72 -19.60 -0.91
CA GLU A 118 1.65 -20.87 -0.21
C GLU A 118 1.35 -22.03 -1.17
N LYS A 119 1.50 -23.26 -0.69
CA LYS A 119 1.14 -24.50 -1.39
C LYS A 119 1.79 -24.65 -2.76
N GLY A 120 3.04 -24.16 -2.91
CA GLY A 120 3.78 -24.27 -4.16
C GLY A 120 3.53 -23.13 -5.17
N ASN A 121 2.66 -22.17 -4.84
CA ASN A 121 2.34 -21.03 -5.70
C ASN A 121 3.38 -19.89 -5.64
N ASN A 122 4.50 -20.06 -4.93
CA ASN A 122 5.56 -19.08 -4.86
C ASN A 122 6.13 -18.77 -6.25
N THR A 123 5.78 -17.62 -6.79
CA THR A 123 6.27 -17.13 -8.10
C THR A 123 7.63 -16.44 -7.97
N ARG A 124 8.25 -16.49 -6.80
CA ARG A 124 9.52 -15.84 -6.48
C ARG A 124 9.40 -14.33 -6.67
N PHE A 125 10.10 -13.76 -7.64
CA PHE A 125 10.18 -12.31 -7.90
C PHE A 125 9.33 -11.86 -9.10
N SER A 126 8.36 -12.66 -9.57
CA SER A 126 7.62 -12.37 -10.80
C SER A 126 6.19 -11.88 -10.58
N ARG A 127 5.68 -11.78 -9.33
CA ARG A 127 4.36 -11.21 -9.10
C ARG A 127 4.38 -9.71 -9.37
N GLU A 128 3.66 -9.29 -10.39
CA GLU A 128 3.49 -7.88 -10.73
C GLU A 128 2.60 -7.16 -9.72
N ILE A 129 2.90 -5.90 -9.42
CA ILE A 129 2.12 -5.04 -8.54
C ILE A 129 1.43 -3.97 -9.38
N GLY A 130 0.18 -4.25 -9.73
CA GLY A 130 -0.64 -3.38 -10.55
C GLY A 130 -1.27 -2.21 -9.78
N ILE A 131 -1.95 -1.35 -10.54
CA ILE A 131 -2.60 -0.15 -10.00
C ILE A 131 -3.71 -0.49 -8.98
N GLU A 132 -4.34 -1.66 -9.07
CA GLU A 132 -5.30 -2.14 -8.08
C GLU A 132 -4.69 -2.17 -6.69
N CYS A 133 -3.53 -2.83 -6.52
CA CYS A 133 -2.83 -2.89 -5.24
C CYS A 133 -2.40 -1.50 -4.76
N MET A 134 -1.78 -0.73 -5.66
CA MET A 134 -1.25 0.59 -5.33
C MET A 134 -2.35 1.61 -5.02
N SER A 135 -3.55 1.44 -5.54
CA SER A 135 -4.67 2.35 -5.29
C SER A 135 -5.11 2.37 -3.81
N CYS A 136 -4.87 1.29 -3.07
CA CYS A 136 -5.20 1.18 -1.63
C CYS A 136 -3.99 1.40 -0.72
N HIS A 137 -2.78 1.12 -1.21
CA HIS A 137 -1.57 1.15 -0.39
C HIS A 137 -0.69 2.39 -0.60
N ASN A 138 -1.04 3.25 -1.56
CA ASN A 138 -0.25 4.41 -1.93
C ASN A 138 -1.14 5.64 -2.15
N ALA A 139 -0.55 6.82 -2.27
CA ALA A 139 -1.25 8.06 -2.61
C ALA A 139 -1.81 7.99 -4.05
N TYR A 140 -1.30 8.78 -4.98
CA TYR A 140 -1.62 8.69 -6.40
C TYR A 140 -0.35 8.38 -7.20
N PRO A 141 0.02 7.08 -7.37
CA PRO A 141 1.19 6.73 -8.16
C PRO A 141 0.97 7.08 -9.62
N TRP A 142 2.00 7.60 -10.27
CA TRP A 142 1.95 7.88 -11.71
C TRP A 142 2.20 6.60 -12.49
N HIS A 143 1.09 5.90 -12.76
CA HIS A 143 1.09 4.64 -13.51
C HIS A 143 1.20 4.90 -15.01
N GLU A 144 2.05 4.10 -15.69
CA GLU A 144 2.22 4.17 -17.14
C GLU A 144 1.05 3.51 -17.86
N SER A 145 0.39 4.27 -18.75
CA SER A 145 -0.75 3.78 -19.52
C SER A 145 -0.36 2.59 -20.41
N GLY A 146 -1.17 1.55 -20.39
CA GLY A 146 -0.94 0.32 -21.16
C GLY A 146 0.06 -0.66 -20.52
N SER A 147 0.64 -0.34 -19.37
CA SER A 147 1.43 -1.29 -18.59
C SER A 147 0.62 -1.86 -17.43
N THR A 148 0.94 -3.06 -16.97
CA THR A 148 0.34 -3.66 -15.75
C THR A 148 0.92 -3.07 -14.48
N ASN A 149 2.25 -2.90 -14.42
CA ASN A 149 2.98 -2.64 -13.18
C ASN A 149 4.13 -1.64 -13.33
N LYS A 150 4.09 -0.78 -14.39
CA LYS A 150 5.09 0.27 -14.57
C LYS A 150 4.62 1.61 -14.00
N TYR A 151 5.49 2.25 -13.24
CA TYR A 151 5.26 3.53 -12.59
C TYR A 151 6.38 4.52 -12.92
N ASN A 152 6.01 5.75 -13.27
CA ASN A 152 6.96 6.85 -13.48
C ASN A 152 7.30 7.57 -12.17
N ALA A 153 6.39 7.53 -11.19
CA ALA A 153 6.61 8.02 -9.84
C ALA A 153 5.70 7.28 -8.84
N ILE A 154 6.25 7.01 -7.67
CA ILE A 154 5.54 6.34 -6.57
C ILE A 154 5.71 7.22 -5.33
N PRO A 155 4.66 7.95 -4.90
CA PRO A 155 4.68 8.71 -3.66
C PRO A 155 4.69 7.77 -2.45
N GLN A 156 5.07 8.31 -1.29
CA GLN A 156 5.13 7.53 -0.05
C GLN A 156 3.85 7.73 0.77
N GLY A 157 3.37 6.64 1.35
CA GLY A 157 2.17 6.63 2.19
C GLY A 157 0.88 6.90 1.43
N ILE A 158 -0.22 6.91 2.17
CA ILE A 158 -1.51 7.42 1.73
C ILE A 158 -1.55 8.89 2.14
N ASP A 159 -1.78 9.79 1.19
CA ASP A 159 -1.75 11.23 1.46
C ASP A 159 -3.13 11.84 1.73
N CYS A 160 -3.13 13.14 2.01
CA CYS A 160 -4.32 13.91 2.34
C CYS A 160 -5.36 13.90 1.23
N GLU A 161 -4.93 13.93 -0.03
CA GLU A 161 -5.83 14.01 -1.19
C GLU A 161 -6.67 12.75 -1.38
N ARG A 162 -6.22 11.62 -0.80
CA ARG A 162 -7.02 10.36 -0.83
C ARG A 162 -8.33 10.47 -0.07
N CYS A 163 -8.40 11.33 0.94
CA CYS A 163 -9.60 11.56 1.75
C CYS A 163 -10.24 12.93 1.49
N HIS A 164 -9.44 13.92 1.10
CA HIS A 164 -9.90 15.28 0.91
C HIS A 164 -10.12 15.68 -0.55
N GLY A 165 -9.71 14.83 -1.50
CA GLY A 165 -9.73 15.12 -2.93
C GLY A 165 -8.60 16.06 -3.36
N PRO A 166 -8.54 16.39 -4.67
CA PRO A 166 -7.45 17.20 -5.23
C PRO A 166 -7.37 18.57 -4.59
N GLY A 167 -6.20 18.92 -4.05
CA GLY A 167 -5.97 20.15 -3.30
C GLY A 167 -5.60 21.38 -4.15
N GLU A 168 -5.37 21.25 -5.46
CA GLU A 168 -4.85 22.32 -6.30
C GLU A 168 -5.74 23.58 -6.29
N THR A 169 -7.05 23.43 -6.46
CA THR A 169 -8.02 24.53 -6.42
C THR A 169 -8.06 25.20 -5.04
N HIS A 170 -8.02 24.38 -3.99
CA HIS A 170 -7.97 24.86 -2.62
C HIS A 170 -6.72 25.74 -2.37
N VAL A 171 -5.56 25.23 -2.72
CA VAL A 171 -4.28 25.96 -2.56
C VAL A 171 -4.31 27.28 -3.34
N LYS A 172 -4.70 27.26 -4.62
CA LYS A 172 -4.78 28.47 -5.45
C LYS A 172 -5.70 29.53 -4.85
N ARG A 173 -6.90 29.13 -4.38
CA ARG A 173 -7.86 30.05 -3.75
C ARG A 173 -7.33 30.67 -2.45
N LYS A 174 -6.71 29.84 -1.59
CA LYS A 174 -6.17 30.32 -0.31
C LYS A 174 -4.98 31.28 -0.51
N LEU A 175 -4.08 30.99 -1.44
CA LEU A 175 -2.98 31.87 -1.79
C LEU A 175 -3.47 33.22 -2.42
N ALA A 176 -4.62 33.20 -3.09
CA ALA A 176 -5.27 34.40 -3.61
C ALA A 176 -6.07 35.19 -2.52
N GLY A 177 -5.98 34.79 -1.25
CA GLY A 177 -6.65 35.47 -0.13
C GLY A 177 -8.14 35.09 0.05
N ASN A 178 -8.67 34.12 -0.69
CA ASN A 178 -10.04 33.65 -0.55
C ASN A 178 -10.17 32.73 0.66
N ILE A 179 -10.18 33.31 1.86
CA ILE A 179 -10.30 32.56 3.12
C ILE A 179 -11.78 32.43 3.47
N ILE A 180 -12.24 31.20 3.69
CA ILE A 180 -13.59 30.86 4.12
C ILE A 180 -13.58 30.51 5.61
N ASP A 181 -14.44 31.14 6.40
CA ASP A 181 -14.69 30.74 7.79
C ASP A 181 -15.44 29.40 7.81
N THR A 182 -14.69 28.29 7.96
CA THR A 182 -15.23 26.94 7.93
C THR A 182 -16.04 26.56 9.17
N SER A 183 -16.09 27.43 10.19
CA SER A 183 -17.01 27.28 11.32
C SER A 183 -18.46 27.60 10.92
N LYS A 184 -18.64 28.44 9.91
CA LYS A 184 -19.96 28.91 9.43
C LYS A 184 -20.32 28.41 8.05
N TYR A 185 -19.33 28.18 7.19
CA TYR A 185 -19.55 27.88 5.78
C TYR A 185 -18.78 26.64 5.33
N ILE A 186 -19.23 26.00 4.26
CA ILE A 186 -18.52 24.89 3.62
C ILE A 186 -17.53 25.46 2.60
N ASP A 187 -16.29 25.03 2.68
CA ASP A 187 -15.30 25.30 1.63
C ASP A 187 -15.41 24.22 0.53
N TYR A 188 -16.07 24.58 -0.54
CA TYR A 188 -16.27 23.68 -1.69
C TYR A 188 -15.01 23.52 -2.58
N SER A 189 -13.89 24.15 -2.22
CA SER A 189 -12.63 23.96 -2.95
C SER A 189 -11.88 22.69 -2.54
N ILE A 190 -12.31 22.06 -1.44
CA ILE A 190 -11.76 20.83 -0.89
C ILE A 190 -12.86 20.06 -0.16
N VAL A 191 -12.80 18.76 -0.12
CA VAL A 191 -13.75 17.95 0.63
C VAL A 191 -13.32 17.85 2.09
N ASN A 192 -14.28 18.05 3.02
CA ASN A 192 -14.12 17.65 4.42
C ASN A 192 -15.01 16.43 4.67
N PRO A 193 -14.44 15.20 4.77
CA PRO A 193 -15.23 13.98 4.94
C PRO A 193 -16.21 14.05 6.10
N LYS A 194 -15.86 14.69 7.21
CA LYS A 194 -16.75 14.85 8.37
C LYS A 194 -18.05 15.60 8.05
N LYS A 195 -18.09 16.40 6.97
CA LYS A 195 -19.26 17.17 6.56
C LYS A 195 -20.07 16.50 5.44
N LEU A 196 -19.65 15.36 4.96
CA LEU A 196 -20.40 14.54 4.01
C LEU A 196 -21.57 13.83 4.69
N PRO A 197 -22.63 13.44 3.95
CA PRO A 197 -23.58 12.41 4.38
C PRO A 197 -22.85 11.13 4.81
N LEU A 198 -23.46 10.37 5.72
CA LEU A 198 -22.79 9.24 6.37
C LEU A 198 -22.36 8.14 5.38
N ASP A 199 -23.17 7.86 4.39
CA ASP A 199 -22.90 6.92 3.30
C ASP A 199 -21.64 7.31 2.53
N LEU A 200 -21.53 8.59 2.14
CA LEU A 200 -20.34 9.10 1.45
C LEU A 200 -19.09 9.15 2.35
N GLN A 201 -19.27 9.29 3.67
CA GLN A 201 -18.15 9.15 4.62
C GLN A 201 -17.61 7.73 4.61
N PHE A 202 -18.51 6.71 4.60
CA PHE A 202 -18.13 5.32 4.49
C PHE A 202 -17.43 5.01 3.17
N ASP A 203 -17.93 5.54 2.05
CA ASP A 203 -17.34 5.34 0.73
C ASP A 203 -15.87 5.79 0.65
N VAL A 204 -15.51 6.89 1.33
CA VAL A 204 -14.12 7.32 1.44
C VAL A 204 -13.23 6.25 2.09
N CYS A 205 -13.73 5.55 3.11
CA CYS A 205 -12.98 4.51 3.81
C CYS A 205 -13.02 3.18 3.05
N GLN A 206 -14.20 2.79 2.58
CA GLN A 206 -14.48 1.50 1.96
C GLN A 206 -13.73 1.30 0.65
N ARG A 207 -13.38 2.36 -0.06
CA ARG A 207 -12.55 2.22 -1.27
C ARG A 207 -11.23 1.46 -1.05
N CYS A 208 -10.72 1.42 0.19
CA CYS A 208 -9.50 0.73 0.57
C CYS A 208 -9.74 -0.33 1.67
N HIS A 209 -10.74 -0.11 2.55
CA HIS A 209 -11.02 -0.95 3.72
C HIS A 209 -12.19 -1.92 3.50
N LEU A 210 -12.57 -2.19 2.27
CA LEU A 210 -13.58 -3.18 1.92
C LEU A 210 -12.90 -4.34 1.19
N GLN A 211 -12.70 -5.46 1.89
CA GLN A 211 -12.06 -6.65 1.30
C GLN A 211 -13.05 -7.44 0.46
N GLY A 212 -12.75 -7.59 -0.82
CA GLY A 212 -13.58 -8.33 -1.76
C GLY A 212 -13.00 -8.26 -3.17
N THR A 213 -13.76 -8.75 -4.13
CA THR A 213 -13.43 -8.62 -5.55
C THR A 213 -13.99 -7.30 -6.07
N ALA A 214 -13.13 -6.35 -6.39
CA ALA A 214 -13.53 -5.08 -6.99
C ALA A 214 -13.75 -5.26 -8.50
N VAL A 215 -14.89 -4.80 -8.98
CA VAL A 215 -15.24 -4.75 -10.41
C VAL A 215 -15.46 -3.29 -10.80
N LEU A 216 -14.61 -2.79 -11.68
CA LEU A 216 -14.69 -1.40 -12.16
C LEU A 216 -15.93 -1.20 -13.03
N ALA A 217 -16.59 -0.06 -12.86
CA ALA A 217 -17.59 0.41 -13.81
C ALA A 217 -16.97 0.69 -15.18
N GLU A 218 -17.76 0.63 -16.24
CA GLU A 218 -17.28 0.82 -17.61
C GLU A 218 -16.55 2.16 -17.76
N GLY A 219 -15.33 2.11 -18.33
CA GLY A 219 -14.48 3.27 -18.55
C GLY A 219 -13.85 3.88 -17.30
N LYS A 220 -13.97 3.22 -16.15
CA LYS A 220 -13.37 3.66 -14.88
C LYS A 220 -12.03 2.96 -14.58
N SER A 221 -11.25 3.58 -13.71
CA SER A 221 -10.01 3.06 -13.15
C SER A 221 -10.02 3.07 -11.62
N PHE A 222 -9.11 2.33 -11.00
CA PHE A 222 -8.96 2.30 -9.53
C PHE A 222 -8.57 3.66 -8.91
N THR A 223 -8.20 4.65 -9.72
CA THR A 223 -7.83 5.98 -9.25
C THR A 223 -8.92 7.04 -9.47
N ASP A 224 -10.05 6.68 -10.09
CA ASP A 224 -11.10 7.65 -10.46
C ASP A 224 -12.02 8.05 -9.32
N PHE A 225 -12.07 7.25 -8.24
CA PHE A 225 -12.86 7.62 -7.07
C PHE A 225 -12.39 8.93 -6.46
N LYS A 226 -13.34 9.82 -6.21
CA LYS A 226 -13.10 11.10 -5.52
C LYS A 226 -13.99 11.19 -4.28
N PRO A 227 -13.47 11.64 -3.14
CA PRO A 227 -14.28 11.88 -1.94
C PRO A 227 -15.48 12.78 -2.26
N GLY A 228 -16.66 12.37 -1.76
CA GLY A 228 -17.92 13.07 -2.02
C GLY A 228 -18.76 12.51 -3.15
N GLN A 229 -18.30 11.46 -3.84
CA GLN A 229 -19.10 10.64 -4.77
C GLN A 229 -19.34 9.25 -4.20
N HIS A 230 -20.34 8.52 -4.71
CA HIS A 230 -20.54 7.14 -4.33
C HIS A 230 -19.47 6.22 -4.91
N LEU A 231 -19.02 5.25 -4.11
CA LEU A 231 -18.03 4.26 -4.56
C LEU A 231 -18.55 3.44 -5.75
N SER A 232 -19.86 3.13 -5.76
CA SER A 232 -20.53 2.40 -6.84
C SER A 232 -20.53 3.12 -8.20
N GLU A 233 -20.25 4.43 -8.24
CA GLU A 233 -20.03 5.15 -9.51
C GLU A 233 -18.70 4.78 -10.19
N VAL A 234 -17.80 4.15 -9.46
CA VAL A 234 -16.45 3.78 -9.93
C VAL A 234 -16.24 2.28 -9.90
N MET A 235 -16.68 1.61 -8.85
CA MET A 235 -16.51 0.18 -8.67
C MET A 235 -17.55 -0.42 -7.74
N ASP A 236 -17.94 -1.66 -8.01
CA ASP A 236 -18.65 -2.52 -7.09
C ASP A 236 -17.68 -3.46 -6.40
N VAL A 237 -17.87 -3.70 -5.10
CA VAL A 237 -17.04 -4.64 -4.34
C VAL A 237 -17.91 -5.83 -3.92
N TYR A 238 -17.60 -6.99 -4.49
CA TYR A 238 -18.29 -8.25 -4.20
C TYR A 238 -17.60 -8.96 -3.05
N LEU A 239 -18.32 -9.16 -1.98
CA LEU A 239 -17.83 -9.79 -0.76
C LEU A 239 -18.04 -11.30 -0.82
N PRO A 240 -17.11 -12.10 -0.30
CA PRO A 240 -17.33 -13.53 -0.18
C PRO A 240 -18.50 -13.79 0.77
N LYS A 241 -19.44 -14.64 0.36
CA LYS A 241 -20.51 -15.13 1.21
C LYS A 241 -20.16 -16.53 1.71
N TYR A 242 -19.97 -16.67 3.00
CA TYR A 242 -19.74 -17.96 3.66
C TYR A 242 -21.06 -18.47 4.25
N GLU A 243 -21.35 -19.77 4.12
CA GLU A 243 -22.64 -20.38 4.50
C GLU A 243 -22.95 -20.30 5.98
N ASN A 244 -22.16 -19.91 6.87
CA ASN A 244 -22.42 -19.83 8.31
C ASN A 244 -21.76 -18.61 8.99
N GLU A 245 -21.35 -17.61 8.23
CA GLU A 245 -20.77 -16.40 8.79
C GLU A 245 -21.57 -15.17 8.39
N GLU A 246 -22.13 -14.50 9.38
CA GLU A 246 -22.77 -13.19 9.22
C GLU A 246 -21.79 -12.03 9.43
N SER A 247 -20.57 -12.33 9.89
CA SER A 247 -19.58 -11.30 10.20
C SER A 247 -18.80 -10.89 8.96
N PHE A 248 -18.71 -9.62 8.77
CA PHE A 248 -17.96 -8.95 7.75
C PHE A 248 -16.73 -8.28 8.38
N ILE A 249 -15.54 -8.64 7.95
CA ILE A 249 -14.31 -8.06 8.49
C ILE A 249 -13.86 -6.92 7.58
N MET A 250 -13.91 -5.70 8.09
CA MET A 250 -13.17 -4.59 7.50
C MET A 250 -11.67 -4.84 7.71
N ALA A 251 -10.88 -4.67 6.67
CA ALA A 251 -9.43 -4.70 6.84
C ALA A 251 -9.01 -3.58 7.81
N SER A 252 -8.40 -3.96 8.89
CA SER A 252 -7.85 -3.06 9.91
C SER A 252 -6.51 -2.46 9.49
#